data_1644c1afbb35246c58abe04e38014de2
#
_entry.id   1644c1afbb35246c58abe04e38014de2
#
_cell.length_a   1.000
_cell.length_b   1.000
_cell.length_c   1.000
_cell.angle_alpha   90.00
_cell.angle_beta   90.00
_cell.angle_gamma   90.00
#
_symmetry.space_group_name_H-M   'P 1'
#
loop_
_entity.id
_entity.type
_entity.pdbx_description
1 polymer ?
#
loop_
_entity_poly.entity_id
_entity_poly.type
_entity_poly.pdbx_seq_one_letter_code
_entity_poly.pdbx_strand_id
1 'polypeptide(L)'
;IDASQLDHRRLNEQIRHSPGTLRITGCLGQRFIGAGAERGRLEITGTPGNALGAYLDGACIEVRGNAQDAVGDTMNDGRIIVHGSIGDAAGYAMRGGEIYVQGDAGYRAGIHMKAYGDKVPALVIGGKAGSFLGEYQAGGIILVLGLSQTHRPIVSNFPCTGMYGGKLYLRSDGRGLRLPEQVDARPAGEDDLAEIGKYVENY
;
A
#
# COMPACT_ATOMS: atom_id res chain seq x y z
N ILE A 1 -22.22 9.39 0.94
CA ILE A 1 -22.75 8.28 1.77
C ILE A 1 -22.24 8.51 3.19
N ASP A 2 -23.13 8.57 4.17
CA ASP A 2 -22.78 8.52 5.59
C ASP A 2 -22.70 7.03 6.02
N ALA A 3 -21.51 6.60 6.39
CA ALA A 3 -21.25 5.21 6.77
C ALA A 3 -21.47 4.93 8.26
N SER A 4 -21.73 5.96 9.09
CA SER A 4 -21.77 5.84 10.56
C SER A 4 -22.79 4.83 11.08
N GLN A 5 -23.89 4.61 10.32
CA GLN A 5 -24.96 3.67 10.65
C GLN A 5 -25.04 2.47 9.70
N LEU A 6 -24.03 2.30 8.83
CA LEU A 6 -24.01 1.23 7.85
C LEU A 6 -23.04 0.13 8.26
N ASP A 7 -23.48 -1.12 8.19
CA ASP A 7 -22.56 -2.24 8.17
C ASP A 7 -21.80 -2.30 6.83
N HIS A 8 -20.75 -3.09 6.79
CA HIS A 8 -19.89 -3.18 5.61
C HIS A 8 -20.61 -3.72 4.35
N ARG A 9 -21.65 -4.54 4.49
CA ARG A 9 -22.39 -5.12 3.36
C ARG A 9 -23.25 -4.06 2.70
N ARG A 10 -24.05 -3.35 3.50
CA ARG A 10 -24.91 -2.26 3.03
C ARG A 10 -24.13 -1.12 2.41
N LEU A 11 -22.99 -0.75 3.03
CA LEU A 11 -22.11 0.27 2.47
C LEU A 11 -21.58 -0.15 1.10
N ASN A 12 -21.04 -1.35 0.96
CA ASN A 12 -20.48 -1.83 -0.31
C ASN A 12 -21.57 -2.03 -1.38
N GLU A 13 -22.79 -2.39 -1.00
CA GLU A 13 -23.93 -2.45 -1.92
C GLU A 13 -24.26 -1.06 -2.48
N GLN A 14 -24.33 -0.04 -1.64
CA GLN A 14 -24.53 1.34 -2.09
C GLN A 14 -23.42 1.82 -3.03
N ILE A 15 -22.15 1.51 -2.71
CA ILE A 15 -21.01 1.86 -3.56
C ILE A 15 -21.16 1.23 -4.95
N ARG A 16 -21.48 -0.06 -5.04
CA ARG A 16 -21.64 -0.75 -6.33
C ARG A 16 -22.73 -0.16 -7.23
N HIS A 17 -23.78 0.38 -6.64
CA HIS A 17 -24.90 0.98 -7.38
C HIS A 17 -24.74 2.47 -7.68
N SER A 18 -23.63 3.09 -7.25
CA SER A 18 -23.39 4.52 -7.40
C SER A 18 -22.14 4.78 -8.25
N PRO A 19 -22.28 4.96 -9.54
CA PRO A 19 -21.13 5.22 -10.42
C PRO A 19 -20.55 6.64 -10.20
N GLY A 20 -19.25 6.79 -10.51
CA GLY A 20 -18.55 8.09 -10.49
C GLY A 20 -17.77 8.34 -9.21
N THR A 21 -17.76 9.58 -8.76
CA THR A 21 -17.06 9.98 -7.52
C THR A 21 -18.00 9.93 -6.34
N LEU A 22 -17.65 9.14 -5.32
CA LEU A 22 -18.41 8.99 -4.10
C LEU A 22 -17.64 9.54 -2.91
N ARG A 23 -18.31 10.36 -2.09
CA ARG A 23 -17.80 10.79 -0.80
C ARG A 23 -18.44 9.95 0.30
N ILE A 24 -17.60 9.29 1.11
CA ILE A 24 -17.98 8.45 2.23
C ILE A 24 -17.49 9.11 3.50
N THR A 25 -18.41 9.42 4.41
CA THR A 25 -18.12 10.04 5.71
C THR A 25 -18.50 9.10 6.84
N GLY A 26 -18.00 9.36 8.05
CA GLY A 26 -18.33 8.56 9.23
C GLY A 26 -17.84 7.10 9.15
N CYS A 27 -16.81 6.84 8.35
CA CYS A 27 -16.26 5.50 8.22
C CYS A 27 -15.49 5.11 9.49
N LEU A 28 -15.88 3.99 10.10
CA LEU A 28 -15.29 3.46 11.33
C LEU A 28 -15.27 1.92 11.27
N GLY A 29 -14.23 1.37 10.63
CA GLY A 29 -13.99 -0.06 10.60
C GLY A 29 -14.83 -0.87 9.58
N GLN A 30 -15.58 -0.23 8.68
CA GLN A 30 -16.26 -0.97 7.62
C GLN A 30 -15.25 -1.60 6.66
N ARG A 31 -15.37 -2.91 6.46
CA ARG A 31 -14.43 -3.75 5.70
C ARG A 31 -14.77 -3.84 4.22
N PHE A 32 -13.78 -4.21 3.41
CA PHE A 32 -13.93 -4.49 1.97
C PHE A 32 -14.45 -3.31 1.15
N ILE A 33 -14.27 -2.06 1.60
CA ILE A 33 -14.72 -0.89 0.86
C ILE A 33 -14.00 -0.84 -0.49
N GLY A 34 -14.78 -0.72 -1.57
CA GLY A 34 -14.27 -0.67 -2.94
C GLY A 34 -13.65 -1.97 -3.44
N ALA A 35 -13.93 -3.11 -2.79
CA ALA A 35 -13.42 -4.41 -3.25
C ALA A 35 -13.87 -4.71 -4.69
N GLY A 36 -12.88 -5.05 -5.57
CA GLY A 36 -13.12 -5.36 -6.98
C GLY A 36 -13.58 -4.17 -7.83
N ALA A 37 -13.43 -2.93 -7.36
CA ALA A 37 -13.87 -1.77 -8.13
C ALA A 37 -12.96 -1.53 -9.35
N GLU A 38 -13.58 -1.48 -10.54
CA GLU A 38 -12.87 -1.30 -11.83
C GLU A 38 -12.76 0.17 -12.23
N ARG A 39 -13.61 1.04 -11.69
CA ARG A 39 -13.71 2.44 -12.10
C ARG A 39 -14.32 3.32 -11.01
N GLY A 40 -14.16 4.62 -11.14
CA GLY A 40 -14.70 5.60 -10.21
C GLY A 40 -13.68 6.04 -9.17
N ARG A 41 -14.13 6.93 -8.28
CA ARG A 41 -13.32 7.48 -7.20
C ARG A 41 -14.09 7.42 -5.89
N LEU A 42 -13.47 6.88 -4.86
CA LEU A 42 -13.97 6.88 -3.49
C LEU A 42 -13.14 7.85 -2.64
N GLU A 43 -13.76 8.87 -2.08
CA GLU A 43 -13.16 9.81 -1.12
C GLU A 43 -13.71 9.47 0.27
N ILE A 44 -12.87 8.91 1.14
CA ILE A 44 -13.27 8.39 2.44
C ILE A 44 -12.73 9.29 3.55
N THR A 45 -13.62 9.75 4.44
CA THR A 45 -13.24 10.43 5.67
C THR A 45 -13.53 9.51 6.85
N GLY A 46 -12.51 9.25 7.66
CA GLY A 46 -12.54 8.32 8.78
C GLY A 46 -11.53 7.18 8.63
N THR A 47 -11.80 6.05 9.27
CA THR A 47 -10.90 4.89 9.30
C THR A 47 -11.60 3.67 8.70
N PRO A 48 -11.41 3.38 7.40
CA PRO A 48 -11.88 2.14 6.81
C PRO A 48 -11.24 0.92 7.48
N GLY A 49 -12.02 -0.15 7.55
CA GLY A 49 -11.59 -1.44 8.09
C GLY A 49 -10.75 -2.25 7.12
N ASN A 50 -10.51 -3.51 7.50
CA ASN A 50 -9.64 -4.44 6.77
C ASN A 50 -10.08 -4.65 5.32
N ALA A 51 -9.10 -4.92 4.46
CA ALA A 51 -9.28 -5.23 3.05
C ALA A 51 -9.90 -4.08 2.21
N LEU A 52 -9.55 -2.82 2.56
CA LEU A 52 -9.85 -1.67 1.72
C LEU A 52 -9.25 -1.88 0.33
N GLY A 53 -10.07 -1.78 -0.73
CA GLY A 53 -9.61 -1.96 -2.11
C GLY A 53 -9.09 -3.36 -2.43
N ALA A 54 -9.53 -4.40 -1.71
CA ALA A 54 -9.19 -5.78 -2.07
C ALA A 54 -9.63 -6.08 -3.51
N TYR A 55 -8.74 -6.69 -4.31
CA TYR A 55 -8.99 -6.97 -5.74
C TYR A 55 -9.30 -5.72 -6.60
N LEU A 56 -8.94 -4.52 -6.15
CA LEU A 56 -9.15 -3.29 -6.93
C LEU A 56 -8.55 -3.46 -8.35
N ASP A 57 -9.28 -3.03 -9.38
CA ASP A 57 -8.85 -3.23 -10.77
C ASP A 57 -9.11 -1.97 -11.64
N GLY A 58 -8.70 -0.80 -11.17
CA GLY A 58 -8.73 0.44 -11.96
C GLY A 58 -9.31 1.65 -11.24
N ALA A 59 -10.15 1.48 -10.22
CA ALA A 59 -10.69 2.60 -9.46
C ALA A 59 -9.61 3.33 -8.62
N CYS A 60 -9.96 4.54 -8.14
CA CYS A 60 -9.14 5.32 -7.22
C CYS A 60 -9.82 5.42 -5.86
N ILE A 61 -9.10 5.12 -4.79
CA ILE A 61 -9.56 5.26 -3.40
C ILE A 61 -8.65 6.24 -2.67
N GLU A 62 -9.22 7.27 -2.09
CA GLU A 62 -8.51 8.25 -1.26
C GLU A 62 -9.08 8.24 0.15
N VAL A 63 -8.23 8.05 1.16
CA VAL A 63 -8.60 8.02 2.58
C VAL A 63 -7.99 9.20 3.31
N ARG A 64 -8.84 10.06 3.85
CA ARG A 64 -8.45 11.15 4.77
C ARG A 64 -8.51 10.64 6.20
N GLY A 65 -7.45 9.96 6.61
CA GLY A 65 -7.31 9.28 7.90
C GLY A 65 -6.43 8.05 7.77
N ASN A 66 -6.50 7.17 8.77
CA ASN A 66 -5.80 5.88 8.76
C ASN A 66 -6.66 4.81 8.06
N ALA A 67 -6.04 3.69 7.68
CA ALA A 67 -6.74 2.48 7.27
C ALA A 67 -6.24 1.28 8.09
N GLN A 68 -7.07 0.24 8.20
CA GLN A 68 -6.71 -0.99 8.92
C GLN A 68 -5.89 -1.94 8.03
N ASP A 69 -5.94 -3.24 8.32
CA ASP A 69 -5.08 -4.24 7.69
C ASP A 69 -5.48 -4.60 6.25
N ALA A 70 -4.54 -5.17 5.51
CA ALA A 70 -4.74 -5.72 4.18
C ALA A 70 -5.26 -4.70 3.14
N VAL A 71 -4.81 -3.45 3.23
CA VAL A 71 -5.09 -2.43 2.20
C VAL A 71 -4.52 -2.90 0.86
N GLY A 72 -5.36 -2.95 -0.19
CA GLY A 72 -4.96 -3.38 -1.53
C GLY A 72 -4.61 -4.86 -1.64
N ASP A 73 -5.22 -5.73 -0.79
CA ASP A 73 -5.07 -7.17 -0.91
C ASP A 73 -5.43 -7.64 -2.33
N THR A 74 -4.49 -8.34 -2.97
CA THR A 74 -4.64 -8.87 -4.35
C THR A 74 -5.06 -7.80 -5.38
N MET A 75 -4.70 -6.55 -5.16
CA MET A 75 -4.98 -5.45 -6.08
C MET A 75 -4.36 -5.73 -7.47
N ASN A 76 -5.13 -5.52 -8.54
CA ASN A 76 -4.72 -5.78 -9.93
C ASN A 76 -4.39 -4.49 -10.68
N ASP A 77 -5.04 -3.37 -10.35
CA ASP A 77 -4.81 -2.07 -10.97
C ASP A 77 -5.50 -0.94 -10.16
N GLY A 78 -5.24 0.32 -10.53
CA GLY A 78 -5.84 1.49 -9.90
C GLY A 78 -4.93 2.11 -8.86
N ARG A 79 -5.51 2.92 -7.98
CA ARG A 79 -4.72 3.69 -6.99
C ARG A 79 -5.41 3.76 -5.64
N ILE A 80 -4.65 3.56 -4.57
CA ILE A 80 -5.10 3.78 -3.19
C ILE A 80 -4.16 4.81 -2.54
N ILE A 81 -4.73 5.87 -1.98
CA ILE A 81 -4.00 6.94 -1.29
C ILE A 81 -4.51 7.01 0.14
N VAL A 82 -3.63 6.87 1.13
CA VAL A 82 -3.95 6.96 2.55
C VAL A 82 -3.14 8.09 3.18
N HIS A 83 -3.81 9.15 3.61
CA HIS A 83 -3.18 10.33 4.23
C HIS A 83 -2.76 10.10 5.70
N GLY A 84 -2.97 8.93 6.23
CA GLY A 84 -2.52 8.50 7.56
C GLY A 84 -1.64 7.26 7.47
N SER A 85 -1.69 6.45 8.52
CA SER A 85 -0.99 5.15 8.61
C SER A 85 -1.91 4.00 8.24
N ILE A 86 -1.31 2.87 7.91
CA ILE A 86 -2.00 1.63 7.59
C ILE A 86 -1.55 0.50 8.51
N GLY A 87 -2.41 -0.50 8.67
CA GLY A 87 -2.12 -1.70 9.44
C GLY A 87 -1.23 -2.70 8.71
N ASP A 88 -1.39 -3.98 9.06
CA ASP A 88 -0.56 -5.08 8.58
C ASP A 88 -0.94 -5.56 7.18
N ALA A 89 -0.01 -6.21 6.50
CA ALA A 89 -0.19 -6.89 5.21
C ALA A 89 -0.74 -6.00 4.07
N ALA A 90 -0.47 -4.70 4.08
CA ALA A 90 -0.81 -3.84 2.96
C ALA A 90 -0.11 -4.30 1.68
N GLY A 91 -0.82 -4.30 0.53
CA GLY A 91 -0.30 -4.82 -0.74
C GLY A 91 -0.07 -6.33 -0.74
N TYR A 92 -0.74 -7.09 0.15
CA TYR A 92 -0.67 -8.56 0.13
C TYR A 92 -1.01 -9.10 -1.25
N ALA A 93 -0.11 -9.90 -1.84
CA ALA A 93 -0.27 -10.52 -3.15
C ALA A 93 -0.67 -9.55 -4.28
N MET A 94 -0.39 -8.27 -4.13
CA MET A 94 -0.67 -7.23 -5.12
C MET A 94 0.02 -7.53 -6.46
N ARG A 95 -0.67 -7.34 -7.58
CA ARG A 95 -0.21 -7.69 -8.93
C ARG A 95 -0.05 -6.51 -9.86
N GLY A 96 -0.62 -5.36 -9.51
CA GLY A 96 -0.58 -4.13 -10.27
C GLY A 96 -1.17 -2.99 -9.46
N GLY A 97 -1.16 -1.77 -10.01
CA GLY A 97 -1.63 -0.56 -9.36
C GLY A 97 -0.64 0.04 -8.37
N GLU A 98 -1.07 1.06 -7.68
CA GLU A 98 -0.22 1.88 -6.82
C GLU A 98 -0.90 2.14 -5.47
N ILE A 99 -0.16 1.94 -4.37
CA ILE A 99 -0.59 2.30 -3.01
C ILE A 99 0.36 3.35 -2.45
N TYR A 100 -0.17 4.49 -2.02
CA TYR A 100 0.56 5.59 -1.39
C TYR A 100 0.08 5.75 0.04
N VAL A 101 1.02 5.73 0.98
CA VAL A 101 0.77 5.86 2.42
C VAL A 101 1.59 7.01 2.96
N GLN A 102 0.95 8.05 3.46
CA GLN A 102 1.66 9.21 4.01
C GLN A 102 2.34 8.90 5.35
N GLY A 103 1.70 8.09 6.18
CA GLY A 103 2.22 7.66 7.48
C GLY A 103 3.02 6.36 7.43
N ASP A 104 2.90 5.59 8.50
CA ASP A 104 3.60 4.32 8.69
C ASP A 104 2.78 3.12 8.18
N ALA A 105 3.46 2.03 7.83
CA ALA A 105 2.86 0.75 7.53
C ALA A 105 3.23 -0.30 8.60
N GLY A 106 2.31 -1.20 8.89
CA GLY A 106 2.48 -2.28 9.85
C GLY A 106 3.36 -3.43 9.34
N TYR A 107 3.15 -4.62 9.90
CA TYR A 107 3.86 -5.86 9.54
C TYR A 107 3.55 -6.31 8.13
N ARG A 108 4.53 -6.98 7.46
CA ARG A 108 4.33 -7.68 6.19
C ARG A 108 3.76 -6.82 5.06
N ALA A 109 4.06 -5.54 5.04
CA ALA A 109 3.71 -4.71 3.89
C ALA A 109 4.43 -5.25 2.63
N GLY A 110 3.69 -5.41 1.52
CA GLY A 110 4.18 -5.97 0.27
C GLY A 110 4.44 -7.48 0.27
N ILE A 111 3.95 -8.22 1.28
CA ILE A 111 4.09 -9.68 1.33
C ILE A 111 3.46 -10.34 0.10
N HIS A 112 4.18 -11.30 -0.52
CA HIS A 112 3.79 -12.00 -1.74
C HIS A 112 3.48 -11.09 -2.95
N MET A 113 3.89 -9.83 -2.92
CA MET A 113 3.71 -8.92 -4.04
C MET A 113 4.45 -9.44 -5.28
N LYS A 114 3.79 -9.43 -6.44
CA LYS A 114 4.31 -9.99 -7.68
C LYS A 114 3.81 -9.22 -8.89
N ALA A 115 4.71 -8.80 -9.77
CA ALA A 115 4.34 -8.24 -11.07
C ALA A 115 3.59 -9.27 -11.93
N TYR A 116 2.62 -8.81 -12.72
CA TYR A 116 1.83 -9.66 -13.60
C TYR A 116 1.69 -9.04 -14.99
N GLY A 117 2.23 -9.71 -16.01
CA GLY A 117 2.33 -9.16 -17.35
C GLY A 117 3.15 -7.87 -17.34
N ASP A 118 2.62 -6.82 -17.94
CA ASP A 118 3.24 -5.50 -17.99
C ASP A 118 2.94 -4.64 -16.76
N LYS A 119 2.13 -5.14 -15.82
CA LYS A 119 1.75 -4.43 -14.61
C LYS A 119 2.81 -4.59 -13.51
N VAL A 120 3.30 -3.47 -13.00
CA VAL A 120 4.27 -3.41 -11.92
C VAL A 120 3.58 -2.81 -10.69
N PRO A 121 3.26 -3.63 -9.67
CA PRO A 121 2.66 -3.11 -8.44
C PRO A 121 3.66 -2.23 -7.69
N ALA A 122 3.20 -1.12 -7.12
CA ALA A 122 4.01 -0.22 -6.33
C ALA A 122 3.38 0.11 -4.98
N LEU A 123 4.19 0.06 -3.93
CA LEU A 123 3.82 0.46 -2.57
C LEU A 123 4.79 1.52 -2.06
N VAL A 124 4.29 2.74 -1.84
CA VAL A 124 5.07 3.88 -1.36
C VAL A 124 4.67 4.20 0.08
N ILE A 125 5.63 4.17 0.99
CA ILE A 125 5.44 4.41 2.42
C ILE A 125 6.24 5.65 2.82
N GLY A 126 5.54 6.71 3.20
CA GLY A 126 6.16 7.98 3.60
C GLY A 126 6.85 7.92 4.95
N GLY A 127 6.29 7.21 5.90
CA GLY A 127 6.86 6.95 7.21
C GLY A 127 7.76 5.72 7.24
N LYS A 128 7.49 4.80 8.16
CA LYS A 128 8.26 3.58 8.41
C LYS A 128 7.47 2.34 8.06
N ALA A 129 8.18 1.25 7.81
CA ALA A 129 7.62 -0.07 7.65
C ALA A 129 7.91 -0.98 8.84
N GLY A 130 6.94 -1.78 9.23
CA GLY A 130 7.06 -2.82 10.24
C GLY A 130 7.96 -3.98 9.79
N SER A 131 8.03 -5.04 10.59
CA SER A 131 8.85 -6.22 10.30
C SER A 131 8.29 -7.02 9.12
N PHE A 132 9.17 -7.79 8.48
CA PHE A 132 8.87 -8.65 7.33
C PHE A 132 8.39 -7.87 6.09
N LEU A 133 8.88 -6.63 5.91
CA LEU A 133 8.62 -5.84 4.70
C LEU A 133 9.09 -6.61 3.46
N GLY A 134 8.22 -6.75 2.44
CA GLY A 134 8.54 -7.47 1.21
C GLY A 134 8.80 -8.97 1.40
N GLU A 135 8.23 -9.59 2.45
CA GLU A 135 8.32 -11.03 2.68
C GLU A 135 7.75 -11.79 1.47
N TYR A 136 8.53 -12.75 0.93
CA TYR A 136 8.18 -13.50 -0.29
C TYR A 136 7.82 -12.65 -1.51
N GLN A 137 8.32 -11.41 -1.58
CA GLN A 137 8.14 -10.58 -2.77
C GLN A 137 8.78 -11.26 -3.99
N ALA A 138 8.04 -11.31 -5.10
CA ALA A 138 8.47 -11.92 -6.36
C ALA A 138 8.44 -10.94 -7.54
N GLY A 139 8.15 -9.66 -7.29
CA GLY A 139 8.11 -8.60 -8.29
C GLY A 139 7.53 -7.32 -7.72
N GLY A 140 7.53 -6.24 -8.51
CA GLY A 140 7.03 -4.94 -8.09
C GLY A 140 8.05 -4.10 -7.30
N ILE A 141 7.61 -2.93 -6.86
CA ILE A 141 8.44 -1.91 -6.22
C ILE A 141 7.85 -1.56 -4.85
N ILE A 142 8.68 -1.58 -3.82
CA ILE A 142 8.38 -1.02 -2.52
C ILE A 142 9.34 0.14 -2.26
N LEU A 143 8.81 1.31 -1.90
CA LEU A 143 9.60 2.51 -1.60
C LEU A 143 9.27 2.97 -0.18
N VAL A 144 10.28 3.07 0.69
CA VAL A 144 10.15 3.61 2.06
C VAL A 144 10.95 4.89 2.19
N LEU A 145 10.24 6.00 2.44
CA LEU A 145 10.84 7.34 2.46
C LEU A 145 11.36 7.76 3.85
N GLY A 146 10.80 7.22 4.93
CA GLY A 146 11.24 7.53 6.29
C GLY A 146 11.14 9.00 6.65
N LEU A 147 10.08 9.70 6.22
CA LEU A 147 9.90 11.14 6.43
C LEU A 147 9.51 11.50 7.87
N SER A 148 9.05 10.54 8.66
CA SER A 148 8.75 10.75 10.07
C SER A 148 10.07 11.04 10.83
N GLN A 149 10.10 12.17 11.56
CA GLN A 149 11.26 12.64 12.33
C GLN A 149 11.52 11.73 13.55
N THR A 150 12.10 10.56 13.35
CA THR A 150 12.53 9.68 14.44
C THR A 150 13.91 9.11 14.15
N HIS A 151 14.75 8.99 15.19
CA HIS A 151 16.08 8.37 15.10
C HIS A 151 16.07 6.83 14.98
N ARG A 152 14.91 6.22 14.74
CA ARG A 152 14.77 4.75 14.59
C ARG A 152 14.96 4.35 13.13
N PRO A 153 15.41 3.10 12.85
CA PRO A 153 15.43 2.59 11.48
C PRO A 153 14.07 2.73 10.81
N ILE A 154 14.06 3.06 9.50
CA ILE A 154 12.81 3.22 8.72
C ILE A 154 12.17 1.89 8.35
N VAL A 155 12.88 0.78 8.55
CA VAL A 155 12.39 -0.58 8.39
C VAL A 155 12.73 -1.37 9.64
N SER A 156 11.78 -2.17 10.13
CA SER A 156 11.98 -3.02 11.30
C SER A 156 12.70 -4.33 10.95
N ASN A 157 12.45 -5.40 11.69
CA ASN A 157 13.20 -6.65 11.57
C ASN A 157 12.81 -7.48 10.34
N PHE A 158 13.77 -8.26 9.83
CA PHE A 158 13.57 -9.29 8.82
C PHE A 158 12.95 -8.82 7.49
N PRO A 159 13.35 -7.66 6.94
CA PRO A 159 12.89 -7.28 5.60
C PRO A 159 13.38 -8.29 4.56
N CYS A 160 12.63 -8.41 3.47
CA CYS A 160 12.97 -9.26 2.32
C CYS A 160 13.09 -10.77 2.65
N THR A 161 12.54 -11.25 3.76
CA THR A 161 12.55 -12.68 4.08
C THR A 161 11.92 -13.48 2.95
N GLY A 162 12.67 -14.43 2.36
CA GLY A 162 12.20 -15.25 1.25
C GLY A 162 11.93 -14.46 -0.04
N MET A 163 12.44 -13.26 -0.18
CA MET A 163 12.31 -12.46 -1.40
C MET A 163 12.93 -13.20 -2.59
N TYR A 164 12.19 -13.26 -3.69
CA TYR A 164 12.56 -13.94 -4.91
C TYR A 164 12.76 -13.01 -6.10
N GLY A 165 12.18 -11.80 -6.04
CA GLY A 165 12.30 -10.79 -7.09
C GLY A 165 11.64 -9.48 -6.68
N GLY A 166 11.66 -8.50 -7.58
CA GLY A 166 11.20 -7.14 -7.29
C GLY A 166 12.29 -6.26 -6.70
N LYS A 167 11.94 -5.05 -6.31
CA LYS A 167 12.88 -4.06 -5.78
C LYS A 167 12.34 -3.38 -4.53
N LEU A 168 13.23 -3.18 -3.56
CA LEU A 168 12.96 -2.43 -2.35
C LEU A 168 13.90 -1.22 -2.30
N TYR A 169 13.33 -0.02 -2.32
CA TYR A 169 14.06 1.23 -2.22
C TYR A 169 13.88 1.84 -0.84
N LEU A 170 14.97 2.15 -0.18
CA LEU A 170 14.99 2.74 1.16
C LEU A 170 15.73 4.07 1.13
N ARG A 171 15.09 5.15 1.56
CA ARG A 171 15.78 6.42 1.79
C ARG A 171 16.54 6.34 3.12
N SER A 172 17.66 5.63 3.12
CA SER A 172 18.48 5.31 4.29
C SER A 172 19.93 5.12 3.89
N ASP A 173 20.85 5.22 4.85
CA ASP A 173 22.26 4.87 4.67
C ASP A 173 22.53 3.35 4.82
N GLY A 174 21.47 2.55 5.01
CA GLY A 174 21.56 1.11 5.16
C GLY A 174 22.14 0.60 6.47
N ARG A 175 22.57 1.48 7.39
CA ARG A 175 23.19 1.07 8.65
C ARG A 175 22.20 0.29 9.52
N GLY A 176 22.64 -0.85 10.04
CA GLY A 176 21.86 -1.72 10.90
C GLY A 176 20.81 -2.57 10.17
N LEU A 177 20.69 -2.46 8.85
CA LEU A 177 19.81 -3.28 8.05
C LEU A 177 20.39 -4.71 7.95
N ARG A 178 19.60 -5.71 8.32
CA ARG A 178 19.95 -7.12 8.18
C ARG A 178 19.11 -7.73 7.09
N LEU A 179 19.75 -8.11 5.99
CA LEU A 179 19.12 -8.71 4.83
C LEU A 179 19.43 -10.20 4.72
N PRO A 180 18.55 -11.01 4.11
CA PRO A 180 18.86 -12.38 3.76
C PRO A 180 20.00 -12.47 2.73
N GLU A 181 20.75 -13.57 2.73
CA GLU A 181 21.92 -13.77 1.86
C GLU A 181 21.62 -13.66 0.35
N GLN A 182 20.39 -13.98 -0.07
CA GLN A 182 19.98 -13.90 -1.47
C GLN A 182 19.61 -12.49 -1.93
N VAL A 183 19.68 -11.48 -1.07
CA VAL A 183 19.30 -10.10 -1.40
C VAL A 183 20.54 -9.22 -1.51
N ASP A 184 20.76 -8.68 -2.70
CA ASP A 184 21.80 -7.70 -2.95
C ASP A 184 21.34 -6.30 -2.57
N ALA A 185 22.16 -5.58 -1.80
CA ALA A 185 21.92 -4.18 -1.44
C ALA A 185 23.07 -3.31 -1.95
N ARG A 186 22.71 -2.22 -2.63
CA ARG A 186 23.66 -1.24 -3.14
C ARG A 186 23.05 0.17 -3.08
N PRO A 187 23.85 1.22 -3.09
CA PRO A 187 23.35 2.57 -3.31
C PRO A 187 22.59 2.67 -4.64
N ALA A 188 21.47 3.42 -4.64
CA ALA A 188 20.70 3.67 -5.86
C ALA A 188 21.52 4.52 -6.84
N GLY A 189 21.56 4.09 -8.10
CA GLY A 189 22.15 4.81 -9.22
C GLY A 189 21.12 5.68 -9.97
N GLU A 190 21.56 6.33 -11.06
CA GLU A 190 20.70 7.19 -11.88
C GLU A 190 19.50 6.45 -12.46
N ASP A 191 19.69 5.22 -12.95
CA ASP A 191 18.61 4.39 -13.49
C ASP A 191 17.58 4.02 -12.43
N ASP A 192 18.04 3.72 -11.20
CA ASP A 192 17.15 3.43 -10.08
C ASP A 192 16.32 4.67 -9.69
N LEU A 193 16.95 5.85 -9.67
CA LEU A 193 16.26 7.10 -9.38
C LEU A 193 15.25 7.45 -10.49
N ALA A 194 15.58 7.21 -11.74
CA ALA A 194 14.67 7.39 -12.86
C ALA A 194 13.45 6.45 -12.75
N GLU A 195 13.66 5.18 -12.38
CA GLU A 195 12.58 4.20 -12.19
C GLU A 195 11.59 4.62 -11.11
N ILE A 196 12.08 5.14 -9.98
CA ILE A 196 11.20 5.55 -8.87
C ILE A 196 10.68 6.98 -8.97
N GLY A 197 11.19 7.78 -9.91
CA GLY A 197 10.88 9.22 -10.05
C GLY A 197 9.36 9.48 -10.06
N LYS A 198 8.63 8.78 -10.92
CA LYS A 198 7.15 8.91 -11.01
C LYS A 198 6.42 8.62 -9.69
N TYR A 199 6.93 7.70 -8.87
CA TYR A 199 6.31 7.36 -7.60
C TYR A 199 6.59 8.41 -6.52
N VAL A 200 7.77 9.02 -6.56
CA VAL A 200 8.14 10.13 -5.67
C VAL A 200 7.36 11.40 -6.02
N GLU A 201 7.18 11.69 -7.32
CA GLU A 201 6.40 12.84 -7.79
C GLU A 201 4.90 12.70 -7.48
N ASN A 202 4.37 11.48 -7.52
CA ASN A 202 2.96 11.20 -7.23
C ASN A 202 2.65 11.12 -5.74
N TYR A 203 3.67 10.98 -4.88
CA TYR A 203 3.57 10.96 -3.43
C TYR A 203 3.39 12.39 -2.88
#